data_999763286883e3e86d427ee5b9dbf826
#
_entry.id   999763286883e3e86d427ee5b9dbf826
#
_cell.length_a   1.000
_cell.length_b   1.000
_cell.length_c   1.000
_cell.angle_alpha   90.00
_cell.angle_beta   90.00
_cell.angle_gamma   90.00
#
_symmetry.space_group_name_H-M   'P 1'
#
loop_
_entity.id
_entity.type
_entity.pdbx_description
1 polymer ?
#
loop_
_entity_poly.entity_id
_entity_poly.type
_entity_poly.pdbx_seq_one_letter_code
_entity_poly.pdbx_strand_id
1 'polypeptide(L)' 'MNLNKEQLNDVKHAVAYYMYHHVSITNPRYNDYEVILQLLSETKEEK' A
#
# COMPACT_ATOMS: atom_id res chain seq x y z
N MET A 1 -7.27 -5.41 -13.78
CA MET A 1 -6.80 -4.03 -13.98
C MET A 1 -5.29 -3.98 -13.75
N ASN A 2 -4.58 -3.37 -14.67
CA ASN A 2 -3.14 -3.25 -14.57
C ASN A 2 -2.74 -1.82 -14.25
N LEU A 3 -1.85 -1.68 -13.30
CA LEU A 3 -1.34 -0.37 -12.93
C LEU A 3 0.05 -0.21 -13.51
N ASN A 4 0.35 0.99 -14.03
CA ASN A 4 1.70 1.27 -14.43
C ASN A 4 2.54 1.60 -13.20
N LYS A 5 3.83 1.80 -13.41
CA LYS A 5 4.76 2.01 -12.30
C LYS A 5 4.39 3.23 -11.45
N GLU A 6 4.03 4.32 -12.10
CA GLU A 6 3.67 5.53 -11.38
C GLU A 6 2.40 5.35 -10.57
N GLN A 7 1.39 4.71 -11.18
CA GLN A 7 0.13 4.48 -10.49
C GLN A 7 0.33 3.56 -9.29
N LEU A 8 1.12 2.52 -9.47
CA LEU A 8 1.39 1.59 -8.37
C LEU A 8 2.12 2.30 -7.23
N ASN A 9 3.07 3.14 -7.57
CA ASN A 9 3.79 3.91 -6.57
C ASN A 9 2.86 4.87 -5.82
N ASP A 10 1.96 5.52 -6.55
CA ASP A 10 0.99 6.42 -5.93
C ASP A 10 0.09 5.68 -4.95
N VAL A 11 -0.37 4.49 -5.34
CA VAL A 11 -1.24 3.70 -4.46
C VAL A 11 -0.50 3.31 -3.20
N LYS A 12 0.76 2.90 -3.33
CA LYS A 12 1.57 2.54 -2.17
C LYS A 12 1.73 3.73 -1.22
N HIS A 13 1.99 4.90 -1.78
CA HIS A 13 2.13 6.09 -0.96
C HIS A 13 0.82 6.47 -0.28
N ALA A 14 -0.29 6.35 -0.99
CA ALA A 14 -1.61 6.67 -0.43
C ALA A 14 -1.94 5.75 0.74
N VAL A 15 -1.69 4.46 0.58
CA VAL A 15 -1.95 3.50 1.65
C VAL A 15 -1.03 3.75 2.84
N ALA A 16 0.24 3.99 2.57
CA ALA A 16 1.19 4.26 3.65
C ALA A 16 0.84 5.53 4.40
N TYR A 17 0.47 6.57 3.67
CA TYR A 17 0.08 7.84 4.29
C TYR A 17 -1.14 7.64 5.18
N TYR A 18 -2.16 6.98 4.67
CA TYR A 18 -3.36 6.73 5.45
C TYR A 18 -3.04 5.94 6.71
N MET A 19 -2.24 4.89 6.55
CA MET A 19 -1.89 4.02 7.66
C MET A 19 -1.15 4.79 8.75
N TYR A 20 -0.15 5.58 8.36
CA TYR A 20 0.66 6.27 9.35
C TYR A 20 -0.07 7.42 10.04
N HIS A 21 -1.03 8.03 9.36
CA HIS A 21 -1.69 9.22 9.90
C HIS A 21 -3.06 8.96 10.50
N HIS A 22 -3.70 7.87 10.12
CA HIS A 22 -5.09 7.61 10.53
C HIS A 22 -5.29 6.28 11.25
N VAL A 23 -4.30 5.41 11.21
CA VAL A 23 -4.42 4.09 11.84
C VAL A 23 -3.34 3.98 12.92
N SER A 24 -3.77 3.71 14.15
CA SER A 24 -2.85 3.54 15.26
C SER A 24 -2.06 2.24 15.08
N ILE A 25 -0.80 2.26 15.45
CA ILE A 25 0.04 1.07 15.37
C ILE A 25 -0.52 -0.06 16.25
N THR A 26 -1.31 0.28 17.25
CA THR A 26 -1.94 -0.72 18.10
C THR A 26 -3.25 -1.24 17.54
N ASN A 27 -3.74 -0.63 16.46
CA ASN A 27 -4.97 -1.05 15.82
C ASN A 27 -4.69 -2.31 15.00
N PRO A 28 -5.51 -3.38 15.16
CA PRO A 28 -5.27 -4.61 14.38
C PRO A 28 -5.27 -4.39 12.88
N ARG A 29 -5.98 -3.37 12.41
CA ARG A 29 -6.01 -3.06 10.98
C ARG A 29 -4.69 -2.53 10.46
N TYR A 30 -3.83 -2.03 11.34
CA TYR A 30 -2.52 -1.57 10.92
C TYR A 30 -1.76 -2.69 10.21
N ASN A 31 -1.84 -3.90 10.76
CA ASN A 31 -1.20 -5.05 10.15
C ASN A 31 -1.79 -5.37 8.77
N ASP A 32 -3.09 -5.18 8.61
CA ASP A 32 -3.73 -5.40 7.31
C ASP A 32 -3.16 -4.47 6.25
N TYR A 33 -2.94 -3.21 6.61
CA TYR A 33 -2.36 -2.25 5.67
C TYR A 33 -0.91 -2.60 5.34
N GLU A 34 -0.17 -3.11 6.31
CA GLU A 34 1.19 -3.55 6.05
C GLU A 34 1.22 -4.69 5.03
N VAL A 35 0.29 -5.64 5.17
CA VAL A 35 0.17 -6.75 4.22
C VAL A 35 -0.18 -6.21 2.84
N ILE A 36 -1.09 -5.25 2.77
CA ILE A 36 -1.47 -4.66 1.49
C ILE A 36 -0.25 -4.01 0.83
N LEU A 37 0.53 -3.26 1.60
CA LEU A 37 1.72 -2.62 1.06
C LEU A 37 2.73 -3.65 0.55
N GLN A 38 2.88 -4.75 1.27
CA GLN A 38 3.77 -5.81 0.85
C GLN A 38 3.31 -6.43 -0.46
N LEU A 39 2.00 -6.68 -0.58
CA LEU A 39 1.44 -7.24 -1.81
C LEU A 39 1.64 -6.29 -2.99
N LEU A 40 1.44 -5.01 -2.76
CA LEU A 40 1.66 -4.01 -3.81
C LEU A 40 3.12 -3.97 -4.23
N SER A 41 4.03 -4.14 -3.29
CA SER A 41 5.46 -4.15 -3.61
C SER A 41 5.85 -5.38 -4.42
N GLU A 42 5.13 -6.47 -4.26
CA GLU A 42 5.40 -7.70 -5.00
C GLU A 42 4.72 -7.74 -6.36
N THR A 43 3.80 -6.81 -6.62
CA THR A 43 3.09 -6.76 -7.89
C THR A 43 4.05 -6.35 -8.98
N LYS A 44 4.07 -7.13 -10.06
CA LYS A 44 4.94 -6.82 -11.18
C LYS A 44 4.33 -5.75 -12.04
N GLU A 45 5.20 -4.87 -12.52
CA GLU A 45 4.75 -3.79 -13.38
C GLU A 45 4.44 -4.30 -14.77
N GLU A 46 3.49 -3.65 -15.42
CA GLU A 46 3.25 -3.85 -16.83
C GLU A 46 4.35 -3.19 -17.62
N LYS A 47 4.84 -3.87 -18.61
CA LYS A 47 5.87 -3.29 -19.47
C LYS A 47 5.30 -2.80 -20.77
#